data_c70ec90ae37f4b4db76039b50fdcb4d9
#
_entry.id   c70ec90ae37f4b4db76039b50fdcb4d9
#
_cell.length_a   1.000
_cell.length_b   1.000
_cell.length_c   1.000
_cell.angle_alpha   90.00
_cell.angle_beta   90.00
_cell.angle_gamma   90.00
#
_symmetry.space_group_name_H-M   'P 1'
#
loop_
_entity.id
_entity.type
_entity.pdbx_description
1 polymer ?
#
loop_
_entity_poly.entity_id
_entity_poly.type
_entity_poly.pdbx_seq_one_letter_code
_entity_poly.pdbx_strand_id
1 'polypeptide(L)'
;MSAPFHDFGHAEILDAEAIGQPGARRFRIFVRSPRGAASLWVERDQLETLMAAIEKVLAQTSGVMTLRAEAQANPTPPPGAPDDFPSDPDVEFQVGPMQLGYDEDDEELLLRATPLELIEEDGELYARDSDEPTFSVFFSRSQAQQFCSSVNSLTLLGRPRCPFCGGPMQGRHFCEKQNGFHPPNLN
;
A
#
# COMPACT_ATOMS: atom_id res chain seq x y z
N MET A 1 12.61 -20.13 -17.59
CA MET A 1 12.20 -20.94 -16.40
C MET A 1 11.26 -20.04 -15.62
N SER A 2 9.97 -20.42 -15.49
CA SER A 2 9.02 -19.64 -14.66
C SER A 2 9.50 -19.63 -13.21
N ALA A 3 9.40 -18.45 -12.54
CA ALA A 3 9.67 -18.35 -11.12
C ALA A 3 8.74 -19.29 -10.34
N PRO A 4 9.16 -19.86 -9.20
CA PRO A 4 8.31 -20.72 -8.40
C PRO A 4 7.10 -19.95 -7.90
N PHE A 5 5.92 -20.57 -7.96
CA PHE A 5 4.70 -19.99 -7.40
C PHE A 5 4.64 -20.21 -5.89
N HIS A 6 4.48 -19.12 -5.16
CA HIS A 6 4.38 -19.09 -3.70
C HIS A 6 2.94 -18.82 -3.28
N ASP A 7 2.24 -19.88 -2.89
CA ASP A 7 0.89 -19.76 -2.33
C ASP A 7 0.97 -19.68 -0.81
N PHE A 8 0.63 -18.51 -0.26
CA PHE A 8 0.67 -18.24 1.18
C PHE A 8 -0.61 -18.66 1.91
N GLY A 9 -1.65 -19.10 1.16
CA GLY A 9 -2.95 -19.41 1.76
C GLY A 9 -3.57 -18.18 2.42
N HIS A 10 -4.06 -18.34 3.67
CA HIS A 10 -4.71 -17.25 4.41
C HIS A 10 -3.70 -16.49 5.27
N ALA A 11 -3.70 -15.17 5.15
CA ALA A 11 -2.84 -14.31 5.96
C ALA A 11 -3.26 -14.31 7.43
N GLU A 12 -2.29 -14.49 8.34
CA GLU A 12 -2.44 -14.13 9.75
C GLU A 12 -2.24 -12.63 9.94
N ILE A 13 -1.25 -12.07 9.21
CA ILE A 13 -0.94 -10.65 9.17
C ILE A 13 -0.76 -10.24 7.71
N LEU A 14 -1.42 -9.17 7.31
CA LEU A 14 -1.19 -8.46 6.05
C LEU A 14 -1.37 -6.97 6.32
N ASP A 15 -0.30 -6.19 6.13
CA ASP A 15 -0.37 -4.74 6.26
C ASP A 15 0.76 -4.09 5.45
N ALA A 16 0.85 -2.77 5.50
CA ALA A 16 1.85 -1.99 4.80
C ALA A 16 2.64 -1.10 5.75
N GLU A 17 3.89 -0.85 5.41
CA GLU A 17 4.74 0.10 6.11
C GLU A 17 5.62 0.91 5.16
N ALA A 18 6.18 2.01 5.67
CA ALA A 18 7.16 2.83 4.98
C ALA A 18 8.48 2.83 5.74
N ILE A 19 9.54 2.40 5.08
CA ILE A 19 10.89 2.29 5.63
C ILE A 19 11.76 3.41 5.06
N GLY A 20 12.49 4.09 5.93
CA GLY A 20 13.38 5.20 5.58
C GLY A 20 12.85 6.57 5.95
N GLN A 21 13.61 7.62 5.59
CA GLN A 21 13.28 9.01 5.94
C GLN A 21 12.30 9.63 4.94
N PRO A 22 11.52 10.66 5.34
CA PRO A 22 10.69 11.42 4.42
C PRO A 22 11.47 11.90 3.19
N GLY A 23 10.96 11.58 1.99
CA GLY A 23 11.63 11.89 0.71
C GLY A 23 12.50 10.77 0.14
N ALA A 24 12.86 9.75 0.96
CA ALA A 24 13.60 8.57 0.54
C ALA A 24 12.97 7.28 1.11
N ARG A 25 11.65 7.28 1.23
CA ARG A 25 10.91 6.13 1.77
C ARG A 25 10.69 5.08 0.69
N ARG A 26 10.89 3.82 1.10
CA ARG A 26 10.44 2.64 0.36
C ARG A 26 9.20 2.10 1.06
N PHE A 27 8.27 1.61 0.29
CA PHE A 27 7.07 0.99 0.83
C PHE A 27 7.14 -0.51 0.66
N ARG A 28 6.68 -1.25 1.65
CA ARG A 28 6.50 -2.69 1.54
C ARG A 28 5.15 -3.13 2.08
N ILE A 29 4.59 -4.14 1.44
CA ILE A 29 3.51 -4.96 1.98
C ILE A 29 4.19 -6.13 2.67
N PHE A 30 3.92 -6.34 3.94
CA PHE A 30 4.42 -7.48 4.68
C PHE A 30 3.29 -8.46 4.98
N VAL A 31 3.58 -9.73 4.82
CA VAL A 31 2.62 -10.83 4.97
C VAL A 31 3.22 -11.91 5.85
N ARG A 32 2.42 -12.41 6.79
CA ARG A 32 2.70 -13.63 7.52
C ARG A 32 1.52 -14.57 7.40
N SER A 33 1.82 -15.84 7.18
CA SER A 33 0.86 -16.93 7.16
C SER A 33 1.47 -18.18 7.80
N PRO A 34 0.71 -19.25 8.04
CA PRO A 34 1.27 -20.53 8.45
C PRO A 34 2.27 -21.13 7.47
N ARG A 35 2.32 -20.62 6.24
CA ARG A 35 3.21 -21.07 5.17
C ARG A 35 4.51 -20.28 5.07
N GLY A 36 4.65 -19.20 5.83
CA GLY A 36 5.85 -18.37 5.85
C GLY A 36 5.59 -16.88 5.93
N ALA A 37 6.64 -16.11 5.69
CA ALA A 37 6.63 -14.65 5.67
C ALA A 37 7.06 -14.10 4.30
N ALA A 38 6.46 -13.00 3.86
CA ALA A 38 6.79 -12.32 2.63
C ALA A 38 6.94 -10.82 2.79
N SER A 39 7.90 -10.23 2.07
CA SER A 39 8.11 -8.79 1.92
C SER A 39 7.98 -8.41 0.45
N LEU A 40 6.92 -7.69 0.11
CA LEU A 40 6.62 -7.25 -1.23
C LEU A 40 6.92 -5.74 -1.31
N TRP A 41 8.01 -5.38 -1.99
CA TRP A 41 8.40 -3.98 -2.18
C TRP A 41 7.57 -3.35 -3.29
N VAL A 42 6.93 -2.26 -2.98
CA VAL A 42 6.01 -1.57 -3.89
C VAL A 42 6.35 -0.09 -4.01
N GLU A 43 5.99 0.49 -5.16
CA GLU A 43 5.98 1.91 -5.32
C GLU A 43 4.72 2.52 -4.68
N ARG A 44 4.81 3.80 -4.36
CA ARG A 44 3.70 4.52 -3.73
C ARG A 44 2.41 4.44 -4.54
N ASP A 45 2.51 4.66 -5.84
CA ASP A 45 1.34 4.68 -6.74
C ASP A 45 0.70 3.29 -6.85
N GLN A 46 1.51 2.22 -6.78
CA GLN A 46 1.02 0.85 -6.72
C GLN A 46 0.24 0.60 -5.43
N LEU A 47 0.75 1.10 -4.30
CA LEU A 47 0.10 0.96 -3.00
C LEU A 47 -1.24 1.71 -2.95
N GLU A 48 -1.27 2.96 -3.46
CA GLU A 48 -2.49 3.76 -3.57
C GLU A 48 -3.52 3.11 -4.51
N THR A 49 -3.07 2.53 -5.63
CA THR A 49 -3.93 1.82 -6.58
C THR A 49 -4.52 0.55 -5.97
N LEU A 50 -3.72 -0.24 -5.26
CA LEU A 50 -4.19 -1.43 -4.57
C LEU A 50 -5.22 -1.06 -3.49
N MET A 51 -4.96 -0.03 -2.69
CA MET A 51 -5.91 0.48 -1.69
C MET A 51 -7.25 0.85 -2.34
N ALA A 52 -7.21 1.61 -3.44
CA ALA A 52 -8.43 2.02 -4.14
C ALA A 52 -9.22 0.83 -4.70
N ALA A 53 -8.53 -0.21 -5.18
CA ALA A 53 -9.16 -1.44 -5.64
C ALA A 53 -9.82 -2.21 -4.49
N ILE A 54 -9.15 -2.33 -3.34
CA ILE A 54 -9.69 -2.95 -2.12
C ILE A 54 -10.92 -2.18 -1.63
N GLU A 55 -10.85 -0.85 -1.51
CA GLU A 55 -11.99 -0.01 -1.11
C GLU A 55 -13.21 -0.22 -2.02
N LYS A 56 -12.98 -0.34 -3.33
CA LYS A 56 -14.05 -0.61 -4.30
C LYS A 56 -14.72 -1.97 -4.05
N VAL A 57 -13.94 -3.03 -3.81
CA VAL A 57 -14.48 -4.36 -3.46
C VAL A 57 -15.26 -4.29 -2.16
N LEU A 58 -14.70 -3.70 -1.11
CA LEU A 58 -15.36 -3.53 0.18
C LEU A 58 -16.68 -2.75 0.09
N ALA A 59 -16.74 -1.69 -0.73
CA ALA A 59 -17.94 -0.92 -0.95
C ALA A 59 -19.03 -1.71 -1.68
N GLN A 60 -18.68 -2.53 -2.65
CA GLN A 60 -19.62 -3.37 -3.40
C GLN A 60 -20.24 -4.48 -2.54
N THR A 61 -19.47 -4.99 -1.59
CA THR A 61 -19.87 -6.13 -0.77
C THR A 61 -20.50 -5.75 0.58
N SER A 62 -20.33 -4.51 1.08
CA SER A 62 -20.84 -4.10 2.40
C SER A 62 -21.86 -2.97 2.43
N GLY A 63 -22.08 -2.24 1.33
CA GLY A 63 -22.96 -1.08 1.33
C GLY A 63 -22.57 0.10 2.25
N VAL A 64 -21.36 0.08 2.86
CA VAL A 64 -20.92 1.07 3.85
C VAL A 64 -19.71 1.85 3.33
N MET A 65 -19.93 3.11 2.96
CA MET A 65 -18.88 4.06 2.53
C MET A 65 -18.32 4.93 3.67
N THR A 66 -18.23 4.44 4.90
CA THR A 66 -17.96 5.29 6.08
C THR A 66 -16.48 5.43 6.47
N LEU A 67 -15.57 4.63 5.91
CA LEU A 67 -14.18 4.54 6.39
C LEU A 67 -13.26 5.72 6.05
N ARG A 68 -13.61 6.53 5.04
CA ARG A 68 -12.72 7.62 4.58
C ARG A 68 -12.75 8.88 5.44
N ALA A 69 -13.85 9.15 6.12
CA ALA A 69 -14.04 10.43 6.83
C ALA A 69 -13.30 10.48 8.17
N GLU A 70 -13.19 9.36 8.87
CA GLU A 70 -12.55 9.31 10.21
C GLU A 70 -11.02 9.25 10.14
N ALA A 71 -10.47 8.59 9.13
CA ALA A 71 -9.01 8.46 8.95
C ALA A 71 -8.31 9.76 8.53
N GLN A 72 -9.04 10.73 7.97
CA GLN A 72 -8.47 12.01 7.51
C GLN A 72 -8.24 13.03 8.63
N ALA A 73 -8.92 12.90 9.75
CA ALA A 73 -8.88 13.91 10.82
C ALA A 73 -7.56 13.91 11.61
N ASN A 74 -6.98 12.72 11.88
CA ASN A 74 -5.70 12.58 12.60
C ASN A 74 -4.94 11.33 12.13
N PRO A 75 -4.11 11.43 11.08
CA PRO A 75 -3.34 10.27 10.61
C PRO A 75 -2.33 9.85 11.70
N THR A 76 -2.53 8.67 12.23
CA THR A 76 -1.55 8.01 13.11
C THR A 76 -0.68 7.10 12.27
N PRO A 77 0.65 7.11 12.44
CA PRO A 77 1.51 6.16 11.77
C PRO A 77 1.03 4.72 12.05
N PRO A 78 0.92 3.85 11.03
CA PRO A 78 0.62 2.45 11.27
C PRO A 78 1.75 1.82 12.10
N PRO A 79 1.46 0.77 12.86
CA PRO A 79 2.44 0.13 13.76
C PRO A 79 3.65 -0.45 13.01
N GLY A 80 3.51 -0.70 11.70
CA GLY A 80 4.55 -1.38 10.91
C GLY A 80 4.55 -2.89 11.16
N ALA A 81 5.58 -3.58 10.63
CA ALA A 81 5.74 -4.99 10.87
C ALA A 81 6.03 -5.26 12.35
N PRO A 82 5.47 -6.35 12.93
CA PRO A 82 5.77 -6.74 14.30
C PRO A 82 7.26 -6.98 14.52
N ASP A 83 7.74 -6.80 15.77
CA ASP A 83 9.16 -6.98 16.13
C ASP A 83 9.69 -8.38 15.82
N ASP A 84 8.80 -9.39 15.81
CA ASP A 84 9.11 -10.78 15.48
C ASP A 84 8.96 -11.12 13.99
N PHE A 85 8.71 -10.12 13.14
CA PHE A 85 8.71 -10.33 11.69
C PHE A 85 10.12 -10.60 11.20
N PRO A 86 10.35 -11.66 10.41
CA PRO A 86 11.70 -12.05 10.03
C PRO A 86 12.39 -10.98 9.18
N SER A 87 13.67 -10.74 9.47
CA SER A 87 14.52 -9.85 8.67
C SER A 87 14.91 -10.48 7.31
N ASP A 88 14.80 -11.79 7.21
CA ASP A 88 15.04 -12.59 5.99
C ASP A 88 13.77 -13.41 5.74
N PRO A 89 12.75 -12.86 5.09
CA PRO A 89 11.49 -13.56 4.83
C PRO A 89 11.67 -14.63 3.74
N ASP A 90 10.77 -15.62 3.73
CA ASP A 90 10.80 -16.72 2.75
C ASP A 90 10.64 -16.22 1.31
N VAL A 91 9.94 -15.10 1.12
CA VAL A 91 9.73 -14.47 -0.18
C VAL A 91 9.96 -12.96 -0.06
N GLU A 92 10.83 -12.42 -0.91
CA GLU A 92 11.10 -11.00 -1.01
C GLU A 92 11.35 -10.60 -2.46
N PHE A 93 10.59 -9.62 -2.97
CA PHE A 93 10.81 -9.08 -4.31
C PHE A 93 10.20 -7.67 -4.49
N GLN A 94 10.71 -6.95 -5.50
CA GLN A 94 10.08 -5.74 -6.02
C GLN A 94 8.87 -6.14 -6.86
N VAL A 95 7.71 -5.59 -6.55
CA VAL A 95 6.46 -5.93 -7.22
C VAL A 95 6.34 -5.22 -8.57
N GLY A 96 6.00 -6.00 -9.59
CA GLY A 96 5.51 -5.54 -10.88
C GLY A 96 3.97 -5.50 -10.88
N PRO A 97 3.30 -6.25 -11.78
CA PRO A 97 1.84 -6.33 -11.80
C PRO A 97 1.23 -6.95 -10.54
N MET A 98 0.08 -6.42 -10.13
CA MET A 98 -0.75 -6.97 -9.06
C MET A 98 -2.17 -7.22 -9.58
N GLN A 99 -2.80 -8.26 -9.05
CA GLN A 99 -4.20 -8.61 -9.31
C GLN A 99 -4.93 -8.75 -7.98
N LEU A 100 -6.13 -8.22 -7.91
CA LEU A 100 -7.02 -8.37 -6.76
C LEU A 100 -8.24 -9.17 -7.18
N GLY A 101 -8.50 -10.28 -6.47
CA GLY A 101 -9.69 -11.09 -6.58
C GLY A 101 -10.55 -10.96 -5.34
N TYR A 102 -11.78 -11.46 -5.42
CA TYR A 102 -12.69 -11.60 -4.29
C TYR A 102 -13.36 -12.96 -4.38
N ASP A 103 -13.34 -13.70 -3.29
CA ASP A 103 -14.04 -14.95 -3.11
C ASP A 103 -15.36 -14.65 -2.39
N GLU A 104 -16.49 -14.90 -3.07
CA GLU A 104 -17.83 -14.62 -2.54
C GLU A 104 -18.26 -15.67 -1.51
N ASP A 105 -17.75 -16.90 -1.60
CA ASP A 105 -18.14 -18.00 -0.72
C ASP A 105 -17.51 -17.84 0.67
N ASP A 106 -16.23 -17.47 0.70
CA ASP A 106 -15.47 -17.26 1.95
C ASP A 106 -15.43 -15.79 2.41
N GLU A 107 -15.95 -14.86 1.59
CA GLU A 107 -15.92 -13.40 1.79
C GLU A 107 -14.49 -12.84 1.99
N GLU A 108 -13.52 -13.41 1.30
CA GLU A 108 -12.11 -13.05 1.39
C GLU A 108 -11.59 -12.38 0.11
N LEU A 109 -10.57 -11.55 0.27
CA LEU A 109 -9.85 -10.97 -0.85
C LEU A 109 -8.63 -11.81 -1.17
N LEU A 110 -8.29 -11.90 -2.45
CA LEU A 110 -7.10 -12.59 -2.95
C LEU A 110 -6.17 -11.57 -3.61
N LEU A 111 -4.99 -11.37 -3.03
CA LEU A 111 -3.91 -10.62 -3.68
C LEU A 111 -3.00 -11.60 -4.41
N ARG A 112 -2.74 -11.31 -5.69
CA ARG A 112 -1.69 -11.94 -6.48
C ARG A 112 -0.69 -10.90 -6.91
N ALA A 113 0.59 -11.24 -6.86
CA ALA A 113 1.67 -10.36 -7.25
C ALA A 113 2.70 -11.08 -8.13
N THR A 114 3.29 -10.32 -9.02
CA THR A 114 4.36 -10.78 -9.91
C THR A 114 5.61 -9.96 -9.63
N PRO A 115 6.81 -10.57 -9.56
CA PRO A 115 8.06 -9.83 -9.45
C PRO A 115 8.27 -8.90 -10.64
N LEU A 116 8.85 -7.72 -10.38
CA LEU A 116 9.38 -6.86 -11.42
C LEU A 116 10.69 -7.48 -11.93
N GLU A 117 10.69 -7.95 -13.16
CA GLU A 117 11.89 -8.45 -13.81
C GLU A 117 12.60 -7.32 -14.56
N LEU A 118 13.90 -7.13 -14.28
CA LEU A 118 14.75 -6.22 -15.05
C LEU A 118 15.58 -7.06 -16.02
N ILE A 119 15.42 -6.80 -17.31
CA ILE A 119 16.24 -7.39 -18.37
C ILE A 119 17.18 -6.34 -18.93
N GLU A 120 18.40 -6.73 -19.23
CA GLU A 120 19.39 -5.90 -19.92
C GLU A 120 19.42 -6.30 -21.39
N GLU A 121 19.07 -5.36 -22.27
CA GLU A 121 19.21 -5.47 -23.72
C GLU A 121 20.02 -4.28 -24.25
N ASP A 122 21.06 -4.53 -25.02
CA ASP A 122 21.94 -3.53 -25.62
C ASP A 122 22.55 -2.52 -24.61
N GLY A 123 22.76 -2.94 -23.35
CA GLY A 123 23.32 -2.11 -22.28
C GLY A 123 22.30 -1.18 -21.61
N GLU A 124 21.04 -1.32 -21.94
CA GLU A 124 19.93 -0.64 -21.28
C GLU A 124 19.07 -1.61 -20.47
N LEU A 125 18.57 -1.16 -19.31
CA LEU A 125 17.72 -1.94 -18.43
C LEU A 125 16.24 -1.65 -18.76
N TYR A 126 15.51 -2.70 -19.06
CA TYR A 126 14.07 -2.67 -19.32
C TYR A 126 13.32 -3.45 -18.25
N ALA A 127 12.21 -2.89 -17.79
CA ALA A 127 11.26 -3.63 -16.96
C ALA A 127 10.48 -4.60 -17.86
N ARG A 128 10.46 -5.88 -17.48
CA ARG A 128 9.66 -6.91 -18.13
C ARG A 128 8.57 -7.35 -17.17
N ASP A 129 7.33 -7.25 -17.63
CA ASP A 129 6.20 -7.81 -16.91
C ASP A 129 6.07 -9.30 -17.24
N SER A 130 6.02 -10.14 -16.21
CA SER A 130 5.58 -11.53 -16.36
C SER A 130 4.06 -11.57 -16.24
N ASP A 131 3.40 -12.27 -17.14
CA ASP A 131 1.92 -12.39 -17.12
C ASP A 131 1.43 -13.36 -16.02
N GLU A 132 2.32 -14.18 -15.47
CA GLU A 132 1.98 -15.18 -14.47
C GLU A 132 2.34 -14.70 -13.05
N PRO A 133 1.37 -14.57 -12.14
CA PRO A 133 1.66 -14.23 -10.76
C PRO A 133 2.48 -15.36 -10.09
N THR A 134 3.48 -14.96 -9.32
CA THR A 134 4.35 -15.90 -8.59
C THR A 134 4.04 -15.95 -7.09
N PHE A 135 3.17 -15.07 -6.62
CA PHE A 135 2.76 -14.95 -5.22
C PHE A 135 1.24 -14.82 -5.12
N SER A 136 0.65 -15.49 -4.12
CA SER A 136 -0.75 -15.29 -3.77
C SER A 136 -0.99 -15.38 -2.27
N VAL A 137 -1.96 -14.60 -1.77
CA VAL A 137 -2.42 -14.64 -0.38
C VAL A 137 -3.88 -14.23 -0.30
N PHE A 138 -4.65 -14.99 0.49
CA PHE A 138 -6.02 -14.61 0.90
C PHE A 138 -5.97 -13.79 2.19
N PHE A 139 -6.86 -12.84 2.31
CA PHE A 139 -6.99 -12.02 3.50
C PHE A 139 -8.43 -11.58 3.73
N SER A 140 -8.79 -11.48 5.00
CA SER A 140 -10.15 -11.17 5.42
C SER A 140 -10.52 -9.71 5.16
N ARG A 141 -11.82 -9.43 5.23
CA ARG A 141 -12.36 -8.07 5.18
C ARG A 141 -11.77 -7.14 6.24
N SER A 142 -11.59 -7.63 7.46
CA SER A 142 -11.00 -6.83 8.55
C SER A 142 -9.55 -6.47 8.28
N GLN A 143 -8.77 -7.40 7.73
CA GLN A 143 -7.40 -7.13 7.29
C GLN A 143 -7.36 -6.15 6.11
N ALA A 144 -8.29 -6.26 5.17
CA ALA A 144 -8.42 -5.32 4.06
C ALA A 144 -8.72 -3.90 4.55
N GLN A 145 -9.61 -3.73 5.53
CA GLN A 145 -9.93 -2.45 6.15
C GLN A 145 -8.72 -1.86 6.89
N GLN A 146 -8.02 -2.69 7.66
CA GLN A 146 -6.79 -2.29 8.36
C GLN A 146 -5.72 -1.85 7.36
N PHE A 147 -5.49 -2.62 6.32
CA PHE A 147 -4.55 -2.29 5.25
C PHE A 147 -4.87 -0.93 4.61
N CYS A 148 -6.12 -0.67 4.24
CA CYS A 148 -6.54 0.62 3.68
C CYS A 148 -6.28 1.78 4.65
N SER A 149 -6.54 1.58 5.95
CA SER A 149 -6.26 2.58 6.99
C SER A 149 -4.77 2.87 7.12
N SER A 150 -3.93 1.83 7.11
CA SER A 150 -2.47 1.94 7.17
C SER A 150 -1.92 2.67 5.94
N VAL A 151 -2.33 2.27 4.73
CA VAL A 151 -1.90 2.90 3.48
C VAL A 151 -2.29 4.37 3.43
N ASN A 152 -3.53 4.71 3.81
CA ASN A 152 -3.98 6.10 3.88
C ASN A 152 -3.12 6.93 4.83
N SER A 153 -2.79 6.41 6.01
CA SER A 153 -1.91 7.06 6.97
C SER A 153 -0.49 7.25 6.42
N LEU A 154 0.09 6.23 5.79
CA LEU A 154 1.41 6.28 5.18
C LEU A 154 1.51 7.34 4.08
N THR A 155 0.50 7.42 3.23
CA THR A 155 0.47 8.35 2.10
C THR A 155 0.24 9.79 2.54
N LEU A 156 -0.54 10.01 3.60
CA LEU A 156 -0.74 11.33 4.21
C LEU A 156 0.51 11.84 4.95
N LEU A 157 1.16 10.98 5.73
CA LEU A 157 2.35 11.34 6.51
C LEU A 157 3.61 11.53 5.65
N GLY A 158 3.66 10.92 4.46
CA GLY A 158 4.77 11.04 3.52
C GLY A 158 4.77 12.30 2.66
N ARG A 159 3.71 13.13 2.70
CA ARG A 159 3.63 14.35 1.91
C ARG A 159 4.45 15.47 2.53
N PRO A 160 5.28 16.20 1.74
CA PRO A 160 5.93 17.38 2.23
C PRO A 160 4.86 18.38 2.71
N ARG A 161 5.10 19.01 3.84
CA ARG A 161 4.19 20.03 4.37
C ARG A 161 4.59 21.40 3.84
N CYS A 162 3.58 22.21 3.50
CA CYS A 162 3.81 23.59 3.09
C CYS A 162 4.45 24.37 4.24
N PRO A 163 5.59 25.05 4.03
CA PRO A 163 6.26 25.80 5.09
C PRO A 163 5.43 27.00 5.60
N PHE A 164 4.44 27.45 4.83
CA PHE A 164 3.60 28.61 5.17
C PHE A 164 2.31 28.23 5.90
N CYS A 165 1.58 27.21 5.43
CA CYS A 165 0.28 26.84 6.02
C CYS A 165 0.33 25.51 6.80
N GLY A 166 1.42 24.72 6.70
CA GLY A 166 1.54 23.40 7.33
C GLY A 166 0.70 22.31 6.66
N GLY A 167 -0.10 22.64 5.65
CA GLY A 167 -0.94 21.68 4.93
C GLY A 167 -0.12 20.74 4.04
N PRO A 168 -0.65 19.54 3.71
CA PRO A 168 0.03 18.60 2.84
C PRO A 168 0.16 19.16 1.42
N MET A 169 1.35 19.03 0.83
CA MET A 169 1.60 19.46 -0.55
C MET A 169 1.42 18.29 -1.52
N GLN A 170 0.55 18.48 -2.51
CA GLN A 170 0.41 17.61 -3.67
C GLN A 170 0.78 18.42 -4.91
N GLY A 171 1.97 18.23 -5.43
CA GLY A 171 2.41 18.99 -6.61
C GLY A 171 2.33 20.51 -6.39
N ARG A 172 1.55 21.21 -7.23
CA ARG A 172 1.26 22.65 -7.03
C ARG A 172 0.24 22.82 -5.91
N HIS A 173 0.72 23.19 -4.74
CA HIS A 173 -0.11 23.54 -3.61
C HIS A 173 -0.51 25.01 -3.67
N PHE A 174 -1.81 25.28 -3.75
CA PHE A 174 -2.33 26.65 -3.61
C PHE A 174 -2.36 27.00 -2.12
N CYS A 175 -1.40 27.82 -1.70
CA CYS A 175 -1.26 28.21 -0.31
C CYS A 175 -1.96 29.55 -0.06
N GLU A 176 -3.05 29.54 0.69
CA GLU A 176 -3.79 30.76 1.04
C GLU A 176 -2.92 31.76 1.81
N LYS A 177 -1.98 31.29 2.65
CA LYS A 177 -1.06 32.14 3.39
C LYS A 177 0.03 32.76 2.53
N GLN A 178 0.38 32.15 1.41
CA GLN A 178 1.38 32.70 0.48
C GLN A 178 0.81 33.81 -0.40
N ASN A 179 -0.51 33.82 -0.62
CA ASN A 179 -1.18 34.80 -1.49
C ASN A 179 -1.72 36.01 -0.74
N GLY A 180 -1.30 36.26 0.50
CA GLY A 180 -1.71 37.45 1.27
C GLY A 180 -3.14 37.43 1.77
N PHE A 181 -3.80 36.28 1.75
CA PHE A 181 -5.13 36.12 2.32
C PHE A 181 -5.04 36.16 3.85
N HIS A 182 -5.49 37.25 4.44
CA HIS A 182 -5.79 37.36 5.86
C HIS A 182 -7.29 37.11 6.03
N PRO A 183 -7.74 36.05 6.72
CA PRO A 183 -9.14 35.88 7.01
C PRO A 183 -9.62 37.10 7.82
N PRO A 184 -10.80 37.65 7.54
CA PRO A 184 -11.34 38.74 8.34
C PRO A 184 -11.50 38.28 9.78
N ASN A 185 -10.99 39.09 10.72
CA ASN A 185 -11.20 38.86 12.15
C ASN A 185 -12.70 38.94 12.41
N LEU A 186 -13.33 37.79 12.67
CA LEU A 186 -14.68 37.74 13.22
C LEU A 186 -14.56 38.06 14.73
N ASN A 187 -14.88 39.29 15.07
CA ASN A 187 -15.21 39.70 16.45
C ASN A 187 -16.58 39.17 16.81
#